data_341a55b86429c8a61043d1283e7087e4
#
_entry.id   341a55b86429c8a61043d1283e7087e4
#
_cell.length_a   1.000
_cell.length_b   1.000
_cell.length_c   1.000
_cell.angle_alpha   90.00
_cell.angle_beta   90.00
_cell.angle_gamma   90.00
#
_symmetry.space_group_name_H-M   'P 1'
#
loop_
_entity.id
_entity.type
_entity.pdbx_description
1 polymer ?
#
loop_
_entity_poly.entity_id
_entity_poly.type
_entity_poly.pdbx_seq_one_letter_code
_entity_poly.pdbx_strand_id
1 'polypeptide(L)'
;LPSLTAEAHARMTSPEAERLAAVRGGRLPTDSYTQLDGGDRCLWYRGIPSFPTAYNNNYQIVQTPDFVAILQEHIHDVRFIMLDGRPHLTPAIRQFAGDSRGHWEGDTLVVETTNFNHHAFIRNFNGNLSEELHVIERFTRTDEGTLDYTFTVTDPKTWTREWGGALPMTRSVGPMFEYACHEGNYGLTNMLAGSRVQEADEQ
;
A
#
# COMPACT_ATOMS: atom_id res chain seq x y z
N LEU A 1 11.20 10.60 -9.45
CA LEU A 1 10.76 9.31 -9.99
C LEU A 1 11.26 9.11 -11.41
N PRO A 2 11.52 7.85 -11.84
CA PRO A 2 11.81 7.55 -13.23
C PRO A 2 10.61 7.82 -14.13
N SER A 3 10.88 7.89 -15.43
CA SER A 3 9.81 7.98 -16.43
C SER A 3 8.98 6.69 -16.44
N LEU A 4 7.70 6.82 -16.75
CA LEU A 4 6.82 5.68 -16.99
C LEU A 4 7.20 4.97 -18.29
N THR A 5 6.95 3.68 -18.36
CA THR A 5 7.02 2.91 -19.60
C THR A 5 5.83 3.29 -20.51
N ALA A 6 5.93 2.99 -21.80
CA ALA A 6 4.80 3.17 -22.73
C ALA A 6 3.56 2.34 -22.30
N GLU A 7 3.79 1.13 -21.78
CA GLU A 7 2.74 0.26 -21.25
C GLU A 7 2.04 0.89 -20.04
N ALA A 8 2.80 1.40 -19.07
CA ALA A 8 2.24 2.08 -17.91
C ALA A 8 1.44 3.33 -18.32
N HIS A 9 1.98 4.11 -19.23
CA HIS A 9 1.28 5.29 -19.75
C HIS A 9 -0.05 4.92 -20.39
N ALA A 10 -0.08 3.88 -21.22
CA ALA A 10 -1.31 3.40 -21.85
C ALA A 10 -2.34 2.90 -20.83
N ARG A 11 -1.91 2.20 -19.76
CA ARG A 11 -2.81 1.79 -18.68
C ARG A 11 -3.41 2.98 -17.94
N MET A 12 -2.61 4.01 -17.66
CA MET A 12 -3.05 5.21 -16.92
C MET A 12 -3.99 6.11 -17.73
N THR A 13 -3.88 6.10 -19.04
CA THR A 13 -4.69 6.91 -19.98
C THR A 13 -5.75 6.09 -20.69
N SER A 14 -6.02 4.87 -20.22
CA SER A 14 -7.13 4.08 -20.75
C SER A 14 -8.48 4.72 -20.39
N PRO A 15 -9.53 4.56 -21.22
CA PRO A 15 -10.86 5.07 -20.91
C PRO A 15 -11.40 4.60 -19.57
N GLU A 16 -11.07 3.37 -19.18
CA GLU A 16 -11.44 2.80 -17.88
C GLU A 16 -10.71 3.51 -16.71
N ALA A 17 -9.41 3.76 -16.85
CA ALA A 17 -8.62 4.47 -15.84
C ALA A 17 -9.11 5.92 -15.68
N GLU A 18 -9.42 6.60 -16.78
CA GLU A 18 -9.96 7.96 -16.78
C GLU A 18 -11.34 8.01 -16.12
N ARG A 19 -12.24 7.06 -16.44
CA ARG A 19 -13.53 6.93 -15.79
C ARG A 19 -13.38 6.71 -14.28
N LEU A 20 -12.51 5.78 -13.87
CA LEU A 20 -12.27 5.49 -12.47
C LEU A 20 -11.70 6.70 -11.71
N ALA A 21 -10.78 7.44 -12.34
CA ALA A 21 -10.27 8.69 -11.78
C ALA A 21 -11.36 9.78 -11.66
N ALA A 22 -12.30 9.83 -12.59
CA ALA A 22 -13.43 10.75 -12.53
C ALA A 22 -14.41 10.38 -11.39
N VAL A 23 -14.70 9.09 -11.20
CA VAL A 23 -15.53 8.58 -10.10
C VAL A 23 -14.87 8.90 -8.75
N ARG A 24 -13.61 8.55 -8.57
CA ARG A 24 -12.85 8.82 -7.33
C ARG A 24 -12.68 10.31 -7.03
N GLY A 25 -12.64 11.13 -8.05
CA GLY A 25 -12.63 12.60 -7.93
C GLY A 25 -14.02 13.23 -7.75
N GLY A 26 -15.09 12.43 -7.61
CA GLY A 26 -16.47 12.92 -7.44
C GLY A 26 -17.06 13.62 -8.65
N ARG A 27 -16.44 13.46 -9.84
CA ARG A 27 -16.92 14.07 -11.11
C ARG A 27 -17.92 13.22 -11.85
N LEU A 28 -17.96 11.92 -11.57
CA LEU A 28 -18.93 10.97 -12.08
C LEU A 28 -19.50 10.15 -10.91
N PRO A 29 -20.76 9.72 -10.98
CA PRO A 29 -21.36 8.82 -10.00
C PRO A 29 -20.63 7.47 -10.02
N THR A 30 -20.59 6.81 -8.88
CA THR A 30 -20.10 5.44 -8.78
C THR A 30 -21.23 4.44 -8.94
N ASP A 31 -21.06 3.46 -9.82
CA ASP A 31 -22.07 2.40 -10.03
C ASP A 31 -22.10 1.44 -8.83
N SER A 32 -20.97 1.23 -8.19
CA SER A 32 -20.86 0.32 -7.05
C SER A 32 -19.65 0.65 -6.15
N TYR A 33 -19.65 0.07 -4.95
CA TYR A 33 -18.54 0.18 -4.01
C TYR A 33 -17.20 -0.33 -4.57
N THR A 34 -17.20 -1.18 -5.59
CA THR A 34 -15.97 -1.74 -6.19
C THR A 34 -15.14 -0.70 -6.95
N GLN A 35 -15.74 0.42 -7.33
CA GLN A 35 -15.07 1.54 -8.00
C GLN A 35 -14.40 2.50 -7.00
N LEU A 36 -14.76 2.43 -5.72
CA LEU A 36 -14.12 3.19 -4.65
C LEU A 36 -12.78 2.55 -4.29
N ASP A 37 -11.85 3.34 -3.76
CA ASP A 37 -10.53 2.81 -3.43
C ASP A 37 -10.54 1.90 -2.20
N GLY A 38 -9.40 1.25 -1.94
CA GLY A 38 -9.27 0.33 -0.82
C GLY A 38 -9.39 1.01 0.54
N GLY A 39 -9.01 2.28 0.63
CA GLY A 39 -9.11 3.08 1.84
C GLY A 39 -10.56 3.43 2.19
N ASP A 40 -11.35 3.86 1.21
CA ASP A 40 -12.78 4.14 1.39
C ASP A 40 -13.55 2.89 1.84
N ARG A 41 -13.07 1.74 1.42
CA ARG A 41 -13.65 0.42 1.71
C ARG A 41 -13.07 -0.24 2.96
N CYS A 42 -12.19 0.41 3.68
CA CYS A 42 -11.48 -0.12 4.85
C CYS A 42 -10.72 -1.43 4.58
N LEU A 43 -10.19 -1.62 3.39
CA LEU A 43 -9.47 -2.83 2.99
C LEU A 43 -7.97 -2.69 3.13
N TRP A 44 -7.40 -1.66 2.49
CA TRP A 44 -5.97 -1.41 2.43
C TRP A 44 -5.72 0.03 2.00
N TYR A 45 -4.78 0.72 2.65
CA TYR A 45 -4.60 2.15 2.35
C TYR A 45 -3.16 2.57 2.03
N ARG A 46 -2.15 1.95 2.64
CA ARG A 46 -0.79 2.51 2.56
C ARG A 46 0.07 1.96 1.45
N GLY A 47 -0.05 0.69 1.15
CA GLY A 47 0.86 0.01 0.23
C GLY A 47 2.24 -0.25 0.83
N ILE A 48 3.11 -0.83 0.00
CA ILE A 48 4.51 -1.10 0.28
C ILE A 48 5.30 -0.53 -0.91
N PRO A 49 6.35 0.28 -0.67
CA PRO A 49 6.91 0.71 0.62
C PRO A 49 6.00 1.65 1.39
N SER A 50 6.25 1.76 2.71
CA SER A 50 5.46 2.59 3.61
C SER A 50 5.80 4.06 3.46
N PHE A 51 4.83 4.88 3.04
CA PHE A 51 4.96 6.33 2.99
C PHE A 51 4.16 7.02 4.10
N PRO A 52 4.65 8.15 4.63
CA PRO A 52 3.89 8.93 5.60
C PRO A 52 2.62 9.51 4.97
N THR A 53 1.60 9.65 5.78
CA THR A 53 0.33 10.29 5.46
C THR A 53 0.12 11.50 6.36
N ALA A 54 -1.01 12.22 6.22
CA ALA A 54 -1.32 13.36 7.06
C ALA A 54 -1.54 12.99 8.54
N TYR A 55 -1.91 11.74 8.83
CA TYR A 55 -2.22 11.24 10.18
C TYR A 55 -2.06 9.72 10.26
N ASN A 56 -2.14 9.14 11.47
CA ASN A 56 -2.06 7.70 11.76
C ASN A 56 -0.84 7.02 11.16
N ASN A 57 0.36 7.60 11.41
CA ASN A 57 1.62 7.14 10.86
C ASN A 57 2.39 6.18 11.78
N ASN A 58 1.77 5.72 12.85
CA ASN A 58 2.44 4.84 13.79
C ASN A 58 2.48 3.39 13.29
N TYR A 59 3.55 2.73 13.66
CA TYR A 59 3.77 1.31 13.41
C TYR A 59 4.13 0.63 14.72
N GLN A 60 3.53 -0.52 14.97
CA GLN A 60 3.99 -1.41 16.03
C GLN A 60 4.73 -2.58 15.38
N ILE A 61 6.00 -2.73 15.74
CA ILE A 61 6.87 -3.78 15.20
C ILE A 61 7.07 -4.82 16.31
N VAL A 62 6.66 -6.05 16.05
CA VAL A 62 6.83 -7.20 16.94
C VAL A 62 7.80 -8.16 16.28
N GLN A 63 8.89 -8.47 16.96
CA GLN A 63 9.93 -9.37 16.49
C GLN A 63 9.89 -10.69 17.26
N THR A 64 9.93 -11.80 16.54
CA THR A 64 10.10 -13.16 17.04
C THR A 64 11.28 -13.84 16.34
N PRO A 65 11.70 -15.04 16.76
CA PRO A 65 12.72 -15.81 16.01
C PRO A 65 12.30 -16.16 14.57
N ASP A 66 11.00 -16.36 14.33
CA ASP A 66 10.48 -16.93 13.08
C ASP A 66 9.90 -15.89 12.13
N PHE A 67 9.49 -14.73 12.66
CA PHE A 67 8.88 -13.65 11.86
C PHE A 67 9.00 -12.29 12.54
N VAL A 68 8.84 -11.25 11.73
CA VAL A 68 8.55 -9.88 12.18
C VAL A 68 7.14 -9.53 11.74
N ALA A 69 6.31 -9.04 12.67
CA ALA A 69 4.99 -8.49 12.37
C ALA A 69 5.02 -6.97 12.47
N ILE A 70 4.53 -6.29 11.44
CA ILE A 70 4.39 -4.84 11.40
C ILE A 70 2.91 -4.51 11.34
N LEU A 71 2.36 -4.04 12.47
CA LEU A 71 1.01 -3.48 12.54
C LEU A 71 1.06 -2.01 12.15
N GLN A 72 0.27 -1.63 11.18
CA GLN A 72 0.07 -0.23 10.77
C GLN A 72 -1.16 0.32 11.49
N GLU A 73 -1.05 1.51 12.09
CA GLU A 73 -2.18 2.16 12.75
C GLU A 73 -3.33 2.43 11.78
N HIS A 74 -3.02 2.90 10.57
CA HIS A 74 -4.02 3.21 9.56
C HIS A 74 -4.66 1.95 8.99
N ILE A 75 -5.96 1.76 9.22
CA ILE A 75 -6.77 0.58 8.83
C ILE A 75 -6.27 -0.73 9.50
N HIS A 76 -5.51 -0.63 10.59
CA HIS A 76 -5.06 -1.76 11.42
C HIS A 76 -4.49 -2.97 10.65
N ASP A 77 -3.86 -2.73 9.50
CA ASP A 77 -3.24 -3.79 8.71
C ASP A 77 -2.02 -4.39 9.39
N VAL A 78 -1.93 -5.71 9.40
CA VAL A 78 -0.77 -6.45 9.91
C VAL A 78 -0.06 -7.14 8.76
N ARG A 79 1.22 -6.84 8.62
CA ARG A 79 2.11 -7.49 7.68
C ARG A 79 3.03 -8.47 8.38
N PHE A 80 3.05 -9.72 7.97
CA PHE A 80 3.97 -10.73 8.45
C PHE A 80 5.15 -10.88 7.49
N ILE A 81 6.36 -10.78 8.03
CA ILE A 81 7.63 -10.97 7.32
C ILE A 81 8.25 -12.25 7.86
N MET A 82 8.21 -13.33 7.09
CA MET A 82 8.73 -14.62 7.51
C MET A 82 10.25 -14.63 7.41
N LEU A 83 10.91 -15.16 8.47
CA LEU A 83 12.38 -15.24 8.60
C LEU A 83 12.91 -16.68 8.44
N ASP A 84 12.06 -17.59 8.05
CA ASP A 84 12.34 -19.04 8.02
C ASP A 84 13.14 -19.51 6.79
N GLY A 85 13.57 -18.60 5.92
CA GLY A 85 14.36 -18.88 4.72
C GLY A 85 13.61 -19.60 3.60
N ARG A 86 12.29 -19.79 3.72
CA ARG A 86 11.47 -20.37 2.65
C ARG A 86 11.41 -19.43 1.44
N PRO A 87 11.32 -19.96 0.24
CA PRO A 87 11.11 -19.15 -0.96
C PRO A 87 9.73 -18.44 -0.91
N HIS A 88 9.58 -17.44 -1.74
CA HIS A 88 8.29 -16.80 -1.96
C HIS A 88 7.22 -17.81 -2.42
N LEU A 89 5.98 -17.47 -2.15
CA LEU A 89 4.82 -18.22 -2.65
C LEU A 89 4.86 -18.32 -4.18
N THR A 90 4.17 -19.31 -4.72
CA THR A 90 4.07 -19.43 -6.17
C THR A 90 3.41 -18.17 -6.77
N PRO A 91 3.79 -17.74 -8.00
CA PRO A 91 3.19 -16.56 -8.64
C PRO A 91 1.67 -16.62 -8.82
N ALA A 92 1.06 -17.79 -8.64
CA ALA A 92 -0.39 -17.95 -8.67
C ALA A 92 -1.09 -17.42 -7.40
N ILE A 93 -0.34 -17.24 -6.30
CA ILE A 93 -0.88 -16.70 -5.04
C ILE A 93 -0.42 -15.26 -4.89
N ARG A 94 -1.34 -14.32 -5.05
CA ARG A 94 -1.08 -12.89 -5.00
C ARG A 94 -1.94 -12.22 -3.95
N GLN A 95 -1.37 -11.22 -3.27
CA GLN A 95 -1.99 -10.52 -2.14
C GLN A 95 -1.89 -9.00 -2.31
N PHE A 96 -2.72 -8.24 -1.60
CA PHE A 96 -2.64 -6.77 -1.58
C PHE A 96 -1.27 -6.26 -1.10
N ALA A 97 -0.76 -6.84 -0.02
CA ALA A 97 0.54 -6.50 0.56
C ALA A 97 1.70 -7.36 0.02
N GLY A 98 1.44 -8.17 -1.00
CA GLY A 98 2.43 -9.12 -1.49
C GLY A 98 2.78 -10.22 -0.50
N ASP A 99 3.80 -11.01 -0.83
CA ASP A 99 4.43 -12.02 0.02
C ASP A 99 5.80 -11.50 0.47
N SER A 100 5.95 -11.25 1.78
CA SER A 100 7.15 -10.67 2.36
C SER A 100 8.05 -11.74 2.97
N ARG A 101 9.32 -11.76 2.59
CA ARG A 101 10.36 -12.61 3.16
C ARG A 101 11.48 -11.75 3.70
N GLY A 102 12.00 -12.09 4.87
CA GLY A 102 13.05 -11.32 5.52
C GLY A 102 14.25 -12.17 5.91
N HIS A 103 15.37 -11.48 6.04
CA HIS A 103 16.58 -12.02 6.64
C HIS A 103 17.38 -10.89 7.30
N TRP A 104 18.30 -11.27 8.17
CA TRP A 104 19.16 -10.31 8.85
C TRP A 104 20.53 -10.19 8.15
N GLU A 105 20.94 -8.95 7.91
CA GLU A 105 22.29 -8.57 7.51
C GLU A 105 22.90 -7.72 8.63
N GLY A 106 23.59 -8.35 9.58
CA GLY A 106 24.02 -7.68 10.80
C GLY A 106 22.81 -7.15 11.59
N ASP A 107 22.76 -5.85 11.83
CA ASP A 107 21.67 -5.17 12.55
C ASP A 107 20.55 -4.66 11.63
N THR A 108 20.59 -5.02 10.37
CA THR A 108 19.59 -4.62 9.38
C THR A 108 18.66 -5.77 9.03
N LEU A 109 17.36 -5.58 9.21
CA LEU A 109 16.34 -6.45 8.63
C LEU A 109 16.16 -6.08 7.15
N VAL A 110 16.46 -7.02 6.27
CA VAL A 110 16.21 -6.90 4.82
C VAL A 110 14.93 -7.64 4.50
N VAL A 111 14.00 -6.99 3.83
CA VAL A 111 12.71 -7.56 3.46
C VAL A 111 12.54 -7.48 1.96
N GLU A 112 12.31 -8.62 1.34
CA GLU A 112 11.92 -8.72 -0.06
C GLU A 112 10.42 -9.00 -0.16
N THR A 113 9.71 -8.25 -1.00
CA THR A 113 8.27 -8.42 -1.20
C THR A 113 7.94 -8.51 -2.68
N THR A 114 7.25 -9.58 -3.04
CA THR A 114 6.76 -9.89 -4.39
C THR A 114 5.30 -10.34 -4.34
N ASN A 115 4.78 -10.90 -5.41
CA ASN A 115 3.44 -11.50 -5.47
C ASN A 115 2.30 -10.53 -5.09
N PHE A 116 2.46 -9.27 -5.48
CA PHE A 116 1.38 -8.30 -5.36
C PHE A 116 0.26 -8.62 -6.34
N ASN A 117 -0.98 -8.41 -5.94
CA ASN A 117 -2.12 -8.50 -6.84
C ASN A 117 -2.34 -7.19 -7.61
N HIS A 118 -3.24 -7.21 -8.61
CA HIS A 118 -3.56 -6.04 -9.44
C HIS A 118 -4.24 -4.88 -8.70
N HIS A 119 -4.57 -5.05 -7.42
CA HIS A 119 -5.06 -3.99 -6.54
C HIS A 119 -3.97 -3.38 -5.66
N ALA A 120 -2.74 -3.91 -5.75
CA ALA A 120 -1.63 -3.31 -5.02
C ALA A 120 -1.44 -1.86 -5.47
N PHE A 121 -1.10 -1.02 -4.53
CA PHE A 121 -0.76 0.35 -4.85
C PHE A 121 0.36 0.84 -3.93
N ILE A 122 1.13 1.75 -4.43
CA ILE A 122 2.00 2.60 -3.63
C ILE A 122 1.28 3.93 -3.51
N ARG A 123 1.12 4.44 -2.30
CA ARG A 123 0.45 5.73 -2.09
C ARG A 123 1.03 6.81 -3.02
N ASN A 124 0.15 7.61 -3.60
CA ASN A 124 0.43 8.63 -4.61
C ASN A 124 0.74 8.09 -6.03
N PHE A 125 0.65 6.79 -6.26
CA PHE A 125 0.86 6.17 -7.57
C PHE A 125 -0.40 5.46 -8.12
N ASN A 126 -1.55 5.78 -7.58
CA ASN A 126 -2.91 5.48 -8.06
C ASN A 126 -3.08 4.17 -8.85
N GLY A 127 -2.76 3.04 -8.23
CA GLY A 127 -3.19 1.72 -8.73
C GLY A 127 -2.62 1.27 -10.08
N ASN A 128 -1.53 1.89 -10.55
CA ASN A 128 -0.97 1.59 -11.87
C ASN A 128 0.26 0.68 -11.82
N LEU A 129 0.41 -0.04 -10.73
CA LEU A 129 1.48 -1.01 -10.55
C LEU A 129 1.17 -2.29 -11.32
N SER A 130 2.21 -2.95 -11.79
CA SER A 130 2.07 -4.25 -12.40
C SER A 130 2.23 -5.39 -11.38
N GLU A 131 1.89 -6.59 -11.81
CA GLU A 131 2.13 -7.80 -11.01
C GLU A 131 3.62 -8.17 -10.91
N GLU A 132 4.49 -7.47 -11.62
CA GLU A 132 5.95 -7.60 -11.55
C GLU A 132 6.57 -6.64 -10.52
N LEU A 133 5.73 -5.95 -9.73
CA LEU A 133 6.20 -5.12 -8.63
C LEU A 133 7.04 -5.94 -7.66
N HIS A 134 8.23 -5.45 -7.40
CA HIS A 134 9.20 -5.99 -6.46
C HIS A 134 9.72 -4.88 -5.57
N VAL A 135 9.70 -5.09 -4.27
CA VAL A 135 10.15 -4.10 -3.29
C VAL A 135 11.16 -4.74 -2.36
N ILE A 136 12.30 -4.08 -2.19
CA ILE A 136 13.29 -4.40 -1.15
C ILE A 136 13.23 -3.28 -0.12
N GLU A 137 13.07 -3.64 1.14
CA GLU A 137 13.06 -2.72 2.26
C GLU A 137 14.17 -3.09 3.25
N ARG A 138 14.73 -2.09 3.89
CA ARG A 138 15.80 -2.27 4.88
C ARG A 138 15.47 -1.44 6.12
N PHE A 139 15.43 -2.12 7.24
CA PHE A 139 15.17 -1.52 8.55
C PHE A 139 16.42 -1.66 9.40
N THR A 140 17.06 -0.56 9.72
CA THR A 140 18.30 -0.54 10.51
C THR A 140 18.08 0.29 11.76
N ARG A 141 18.25 -0.31 12.94
CA ARG A 141 18.19 0.44 14.19
C ARG A 141 19.50 1.19 14.40
N THR A 142 19.45 2.52 14.34
CA THR A 142 20.65 3.37 14.46
C THR A 142 20.91 3.82 15.90
N ASP A 143 19.86 3.95 16.69
CA ASP A 143 19.94 4.25 18.13
C ASP A 143 18.72 3.72 18.88
N GLU A 144 18.55 4.09 20.17
CA GLU A 144 17.42 3.63 20.99
C GLU A 144 16.07 4.12 20.47
N GLY A 145 16.03 5.30 19.86
CA GLY A 145 14.81 5.98 19.42
C GLY A 145 14.61 6.06 17.91
N THR A 146 15.59 5.60 17.10
CA THR A 146 15.59 5.80 15.65
C THR A 146 15.75 4.49 14.88
N LEU A 147 14.90 4.32 13.89
CA LEU A 147 14.95 3.25 12.91
C LEU A 147 15.09 3.88 11.51
N ASP A 148 16.23 3.68 10.87
CA ASP A 148 16.40 4.07 9.48
C ASP A 148 15.69 3.07 8.58
N TYR A 149 14.77 3.57 7.78
CA TYR A 149 14.03 2.82 6.80
C TYR A 149 14.41 3.27 5.40
N THR A 150 14.91 2.35 4.60
CA THR A 150 15.20 2.58 3.19
C THR A 150 14.49 1.55 2.33
N PHE A 151 14.21 1.90 1.08
CA PHE A 151 13.57 0.98 0.17
C PHE A 151 14.01 1.18 -1.28
N THR A 152 13.89 0.11 -2.06
CA THR A 152 14.06 0.10 -3.52
C THR A 152 12.83 -0.54 -4.15
N VAL A 153 12.32 0.08 -5.20
CA VAL A 153 11.15 -0.36 -5.95
C VAL A 153 11.55 -0.66 -7.39
N THR A 154 11.22 -1.86 -7.85
CA THR A 154 11.40 -2.30 -9.24
C THR A 154 10.04 -2.74 -9.78
N ASP A 155 9.61 -2.18 -10.88
CA ASP A 155 8.45 -2.61 -11.66
C ASP A 155 8.70 -2.26 -13.12
N PRO A 156 9.29 -3.17 -13.90
CA PRO A 156 9.75 -2.89 -15.26
C PRO A 156 8.62 -2.63 -16.25
N LYS A 157 7.39 -3.01 -15.92
CA LYS A 157 6.20 -2.65 -16.70
C LYS A 157 5.64 -1.28 -16.35
N THR A 158 6.07 -0.71 -15.23
CA THR A 158 5.61 0.62 -14.78
C THR A 158 6.68 1.69 -14.97
N TRP A 159 7.91 1.44 -14.55
CA TRP A 159 9.00 2.43 -14.64
C TRP A 159 10.16 1.95 -15.50
N THR A 160 10.82 2.89 -16.15
CA THR A 160 11.97 2.62 -17.01
C THR A 160 13.25 2.22 -16.26
N ARG A 161 13.27 2.42 -14.95
CA ARG A 161 14.36 1.99 -14.04
C ARG A 161 13.84 1.89 -12.61
N GLU A 162 14.60 1.23 -11.76
CA GLU A 162 14.34 1.20 -10.31
C GLU A 162 14.44 2.59 -9.67
N TRP A 163 13.81 2.75 -8.53
CA TRP A 163 13.89 3.94 -7.69
C TRP A 163 13.76 3.56 -6.22
N GLY A 164 14.12 4.45 -5.34
CA GLY A 164 14.07 4.20 -3.91
C GLY A 164 14.02 5.47 -3.10
N GLY A 165 14.03 5.31 -1.80
CA GLY A 165 14.01 6.40 -0.84
C GLY A 165 14.45 5.98 0.54
N ALA A 166 14.59 6.98 1.42
CA ALA A 166 14.92 6.80 2.81
C ALA A 166 14.00 7.66 3.68
N LEU A 167 13.50 7.08 4.77
CA LEU A 167 12.58 7.73 5.70
C LEU A 167 12.97 7.31 7.11
N PRO A 168 13.53 8.20 7.94
CA PRO A 168 13.78 7.87 9.33
C PRO A 168 12.45 7.74 10.08
N MET A 169 12.35 6.70 10.90
CA MET A 169 11.23 6.48 11.81
C MET A 169 11.72 6.73 13.23
N THR A 170 10.98 7.51 14.00
CA THR A 170 11.30 7.80 15.39
C THR A 170 10.33 7.13 16.34
N ARG A 171 10.80 6.81 17.55
CA ARG A 171 9.95 6.23 18.57
C ARG A 171 8.79 7.17 18.91
N SER A 172 7.57 6.64 18.81
CA SER A 172 6.36 7.38 19.20
C SER A 172 6.26 7.53 20.71
N VAL A 173 5.77 8.69 21.15
CA VAL A 173 5.44 8.96 22.55
C VAL A 173 3.94 8.79 22.73
N GLY A 174 3.52 7.71 23.34
CA GLY A 174 2.12 7.42 23.63
C GLY A 174 1.63 6.12 22.99
N PRO A 175 0.40 5.72 23.32
CA PRO A 175 -0.18 4.50 22.79
C PRO A 175 -0.58 4.68 21.32
N MET A 176 -0.53 3.60 20.56
CA MET A 176 -1.19 3.50 19.27
C MET A 176 -2.66 3.15 19.52
N PHE A 177 -3.56 3.97 18.99
CA PHE A 177 -5.01 3.75 19.13
C PHE A 177 -5.53 2.86 18.01
N GLU A 178 -6.65 2.20 18.27
CA GLU A 178 -7.39 1.48 17.25
C GLU A 178 -7.88 2.43 16.16
N TYR A 179 -7.70 2.04 14.91
CA TYR A 179 -8.32 2.69 13.76
C TYR A 179 -9.59 1.93 13.38
N ALA A 180 -10.72 2.31 13.99
CA ALA A 180 -12.03 1.68 13.82
C ALA A 180 -12.68 2.13 12.49
N CYS A 181 -12.13 1.68 11.36
CA CYS A 181 -12.56 2.12 10.04
C CYS A 181 -13.95 1.61 9.67
N HIS A 182 -14.26 0.36 9.98
CA HIS A 182 -15.53 -0.28 9.59
C HIS A 182 -16.72 0.24 10.39
N GLU A 183 -16.54 0.45 11.69
CA GLU A 183 -17.61 0.71 12.66
C GLU A 183 -18.35 2.03 12.41
N GLY A 184 -17.71 2.98 11.79
CA GLY A 184 -18.26 4.30 11.49
C GLY A 184 -18.14 4.70 10.03
N ASN A 185 -18.04 3.76 9.09
CA ASN A 185 -17.83 4.06 7.66
C ASN A 185 -19.11 4.60 6.99
N TYR A 186 -19.65 5.70 7.54
CA TYR A 186 -20.75 6.45 6.90
C TYR A 186 -20.31 7.07 5.57
N GLY A 187 -19.01 7.29 5.37
CA GLY A 187 -18.45 7.82 4.12
C GLY A 187 -18.82 6.95 2.93
N LEU A 188 -18.62 5.64 3.03
CA LEU A 188 -18.96 4.69 1.97
C LEU A 188 -20.46 4.74 1.60
N THR A 189 -21.32 4.69 2.61
CA THR A 189 -22.78 4.75 2.41
C THR A 189 -23.21 6.08 1.79
N ASN A 190 -22.66 7.20 2.26
CA ASN A 190 -22.99 8.53 1.76
C ASN A 190 -22.48 8.75 0.32
N MET A 191 -21.31 8.25 -0.04
CA MET A 191 -20.81 8.32 -1.42
C MET A 191 -21.71 7.57 -2.38
N LEU A 192 -22.15 6.36 -2.00
CA LEU A 192 -23.08 5.58 -2.82
C LEU A 192 -24.47 6.24 -2.93
N ALA A 193 -24.99 6.78 -1.83
CA ALA A 193 -26.26 7.50 -1.84
C ALA A 193 -26.19 8.79 -2.67
N GLY A 194 -25.12 9.57 -2.53
CA GLY A 194 -24.88 10.77 -3.33
C GLY A 194 -24.81 10.48 -4.83
N SER A 195 -24.17 9.36 -5.21
CA SER A 195 -24.14 8.92 -6.60
C SER A 195 -25.53 8.62 -7.17
N ARG A 196 -26.42 8.04 -6.38
CA ARG A 196 -27.83 7.80 -6.82
C ARG A 196 -28.61 9.10 -7.02
N VAL A 197 -28.34 10.12 -6.21
CA VAL A 197 -28.96 11.45 -6.40
C VAL A 197 -28.43 12.08 -7.67
N GLN A 198 -27.13 12.07 -7.89
CA GLN A 198 -26.50 12.62 -9.10
C GLN A 198 -27.05 11.97 -10.37
N GLU A 199 -27.20 10.65 -10.40
CA GLU A 199 -27.80 9.93 -11.54
C GLU A 199 -29.26 10.30 -11.81
N ALA A 200 -30.03 10.60 -10.76
CA ALA A 200 -31.42 11.02 -10.91
C ALA A 200 -31.54 12.45 -11.47
N ASP A 201 -30.59 13.32 -11.18
CA ASP A 201 -30.59 14.70 -11.69
C ASP A 201 -30.14 14.79 -13.16
N GLU A 202 -29.50 13.74 -13.70
CA GLU A 202 -29.04 13.66 -15.09
C GLU A 202 -30.12 13.07 -16.06
N GLN A 203 -31.26 12.59 -15.54
CA GLN A 203 -32.39 12.04 -16.30
C GLN A 203 -33.48 13.08 -16.55
#